data_4dc2c24f052d129f94b3bbb2d815ece7
#
_entry.id   4dc2c24f052d129f94b3bbb2d815ece7
#
_cell.length_a   1.000
_cell.length_b   1.000
_cell.length_c   1.000
_cell.angle_alpha   90.00
_cell.angle_beta   90.00
_cell.angle_gamma   90.00
#
_symmetry.space_group_name_H-M   'P 1'
#
loop_
_entity.id
_entity.type
_entity.pdbx_description
1 polymer ?
#
loop_
_entity_poly.entity_id
_entity_poly.type
_entity_poly.pdbx_seq_one_letter_code
_entity_poly.pdbx_strand_id
1 'polypeptide(L)'
;MAIDYTSFRTDGSTPDDKDKNFDRKWWLAKKSDRPDIIGRVVEFIAKNDSLRQQQYQISARLYGNAQLVGVSGYSAPTKRSQNAIKDRLTYNVCQSAVDTVVAKMSKNKPMPMFLTSGGDYKLQRKAKKLDKFVQGIFYENRADEMGPMAFRDAGVLGDGIIHVFNHFGRVKWERVIPSELYVDWVDAFYGEPTQLYRVKNVDRDILIETFPQWENKIKQAMGAQIILHGDAQNIADQVTVIEAWHLPSGPDAKDGMHSICIANQELFMEKWDRPNFPFAKLPWSKRMYGYWSQGGVEQIQNIQLELNKILWIIQRSIHLAGSFKVLIENTSKIVKDYLNNDIGAIITYTNNPPQFVTPPAVPIELYQQVANLKEAAFEQFGVSQLSATSKKPEGLDSGKALREYNDIESDRFTVLGQNYENFRLELARLSIQEAKCIYEAEGEYEVTTPDSKFIESINWDDVNMEDDEYYMKMFPISSLPQEPAGRLETIQNYIQAGFLSPRQGRRLLDFPDLEQIESLANSVEDYLHKILEKIVDEGEYTPPEPFDDLNLANELALEYYSQGKCNGLEEEKLEMLRTFISQVQLLQQKALPPAPMPMDQGAPQAMPEQAPVSDLIPNIPGVA
;
A
#
# COMPACT_ATOMS: atom_id res chain seq x y z
N MET A 1 13.74 -0.22 19.61
CA MET A 1 14.12 0.99 20.39
C MET A 1 13.59 0.80 21.80
N ALA A 2 14.42 0.89 22.81
CA ALA A 2 13.91 1.01 24.18
C ALA A 2 13.88 2.51 24.48
N ILE A 3 12.69 3.07 24.61
CA ILE A 3 12.50 4.46 24.99
C ILE A 3 12.63 4.51 26.52
N ASP A 4 13.45 5.43 27.02
CA ASP A 4 13.59 5.64 28.46
C ASP A 4 12.43 6.50 28.95
N TYR A 5 11.44 5.87 29.59
CA TYR A 5 10.27 6.53 30.15
C TYR A 5 10.52 7.18 31.51
N THR A 6 11.69 7.01 32.09
CA THR A 6 12.00 7.58 33.40
C THR A 6 12.04 9.09 33.36
N SER A 7 12.27 9.69 32.17
CA SER A 7 12.22 11.13 31.95
C SER A 7 10.84 11.78 32.17
N PHE A 8 9.76 10.97 32.16
CA PHE A 8 8.40 11.45 32.42
C PHE A 8 8.03 11.49 33.90
N ARG A 9 8.91 11.01 34.79
CA ARG A 9 8.69 11.11 36.22
C ARG A 9 9.31 12.36 36.80
N THR A 10 8.53 13.08 37.56
CA THR A 10 8.98 14.31 38.26
C THR A 10 9.86 14.01 39.46
N ASP A 11 9.80 12.81 40.04
CA ASP A 11 10.47 12.39 41.25
C ASP A 11 11.69 11.48 41.05
N GLY A 12 11.99 11.07 39.81
CA GLY A 12 13.10 10.17 39.49
C GLY A 12 12.99 8.75 40.08
N SER A 13 11.82 8.38 40.65
CA SER A 13 11.61 7.10 41.29
C SER A 13 11.38 5.96 40.29
N THR A 14 11.87 4.76 40.58
CA THR A 14 11.50 3.55 39.85
C THR A 14 10.06 3.14 40.19
N PRO A 15 9.30 2.53 39.25
CA PRO A 15 7.94 2.10 39.51
C PRO A 15 7.90 1.07 40.63
N ASP A 16 7.37 1.48 41.78
CA ASP A 16 7.10 0.57 42.89
C ASP A 16 5.68 -0.01 42.78
N ASP A 17 5.41 -1.14 43.42
CA ASP A 17 4.08 -1.77 43.47
C ASP A 17 2.97 -0.84 44.03
N LYS A 18 3.34 0.25 44.69
CA LYS A 18 2.45 1.27 45.22
C LYS A 18 1.80 2.14 44.13
N ASP A 19 2.39 2.19 42.92
CA ASP A 19 1.89 2.98 41.79
C ASP A 19 0.72 2.31 41.03
N LYS A 20 0.27 1.14 41.46
CA LYS A 20 -0.84 0.40 40.82
C LYS A 20 -2.20 1.09 40.95
N ASN A 21 -2.33 2.07 41.84
CA ASN A 21 -3.60 2.77 42.14
C ASN A 21 -3.60 4.24 41.75
N PHE A 22 -2.81 4.67 40.75
CA PHE A 22 -2.91 6.03 40.28
C PHE A 22 -4.15 6.22 39.37
N ASP A 23 -4.70 7.44 39.36
CA ASP A 23 -5.82 7.77 38.49
C ASP A 23 -5.38 7.71 37.02
N ARG A 24 -5.96 6.77 36.26
CA ARG A 24 -5.61 6.55 34.86
C ARG A 24 -6.38 7.48 33.91
N LYS A 25 -7.36 8.22 34.45
CA LYS A 25 -8.25 9.08 33.66
C LYS A 25 -7.62 10.44 33.43
N TRP A 26 -6.56 10.49 32.60
CA TRP A 26 -5.84 11.72 32.30
C TRP A 26 -6.73 12.79 31.66
N TRP A 27 -7.78 12.41 30.92
CA TRP A 27 -8.71 13.35 30.29
C TRP A 27 -9.58 14.13 31.29
N LEU A 28 -9.77 13.62 32.47
CA LEU A 28 -10.46 14.31 33.58
C LEU A 28 -9.51 15.06 34.50
N ALA A 29 -8.20 14.87 34.37
CA ALA A 29 -7.20 15.46 35.23
C ALA A 29 -6.98 16.95 34.94
N LYS A 30 -6.45 17.68 35.95
CA LYS A 30 -6.06 19.07 35.78
C LYS A 30 -4.87 19.19 34.83
N LYS A 31 -4.78 20.32 34.13
CA LYS A 31 -3.72 20.59 33.15
C LYS A 31 -2.29 20.37 33.69
N SER A 32 -2.03 20.70 34.97
CA SER A 32 -0.73 20.52 35.61
C SER A 32 -0.33 19.08 35.81
N ASP A 33 -1.30 18.20 36.06
CA ASP A 33 -1.05 16.81 36.47
C ASP A 33 -1.14 15.83 35.28
N ARG A 34 -1.74 16.26 34.19
CA ARG A 34 -2.01 15.46 33.00
C ARG A 34 -0.76 14.89 32.34
N PRO A 35 0.33 15.65 32.10
CA PRO A 35 1.55 15.10 31.49
C PRO A 35 2.17 13.96 32.32
N ASP A 36 2.19 14.11 33.64
CA ASP A 36 2.71 13.09 34.55
C ASP A 36 1.83 11.82 34.53
N ILE A 37 0.51 11.98 34.53
CA ILE A 37 -0.42 10.84 34.44
C ILE A 37 -0.25 10.10 33.11
N ILE A 38 -0.22 10.82 31.98
CA ILE A 38 0.00 10.25 30.65
C ILE A 38 1.32 9.49 30.60
N GLY A 39 2.41 10.10 31.11
CA GLY A 39 3.72 9.47 31.16
C GLY A 39 3.71 8.16 31.94
N ARG A 40 3.06 8.12 33.13
CA ARG A 40 2.94 6.89 33.95
C ARG A 40 2.08 5.82 33.27
N VAL A 41 0.98 6.21 32.60
CA VAL A 41 0.14 5.26 31.86
C VAL A 41 0.94 4.60 30.73
N VAL A 42 1.65 5.40 29.94
CA VAL A 42 2.49 4.90 28.84
C VAL A 42 3.61 3.99 29.38
N GLU A 43 4.28 4.38 30.47
CA GLU A 43 5.31 3.54 31.10
C GLU A 43 4.75 2.19 31.55
N PHE A 44 3.56 2.18 32.15
CA PHE A 44 2.88 0.96 32.60
C PHE A 44 2.54 0.06 31.41
N ILE A 45 1.96 0.62 30.33
CA ILE A 45 1.64 -0.13 29.12
C ILE A 45 2.92 -0.66 28.47
N ALA A 46 3.97 0.14 28.36
CA ALA A 46 5.24 -0.24 27.75
C ALA A 46 5.93 -1.41 28.47
N LYS A 47 5.84 -1.49 29.81
CA LYS A 47 6.35 -2.63 30.58
C LYS A 47 5.62 -3.91 30.24
N ASN A 48 4.30 -3.87 30.19
CA ASN A 48 3.47 -5.03 29.86
C ASN A 48 3.66 -5.47 28.41
N ASP A 49 4.01 -4.54 27.51
CA ASP A 49 4.15 -4.74 26.07
C ASP A 49 5.59 -5.06 25.62
N SER A 50 6.48 -5.26 26.57
CA SER A 50 7.92 -5.50 26.32
C SER A 50 8.18 -6.70 25.39
N LEU A 51 7.39 -7.78 25.48
CA LEU A 51 7.51 -8.96 24.62
C LEU A 51 7.17 -8.64 23.16
N ARG A 52 6.15 -7.82 22.91
CA ARG A 52 5.80 -7.37 21.56
C ARG A 52 6.94 -6.53 20.95
N GLN A 53 7.50 -5.62 21.72
CA GLN A 53 8.62 -4.79 21.27
C GLN A 53 9.86 -5.65 20.92
N GLN A 54 10.15 -6.69 21.71
CA GLN A 54 11.20 -7.64 21.39
C GLN A 54 10.92 -8.40 20.10
N GLN A 55 9.67 -8.86 19.92
CA GLN A 55 9.25 -9.57 18.72
C GLN A 55 9.43 -8.69 17.45
N TYR A 56 9.08 -7.41 17.52
CA TYR A 56 9.30 -6.46 16.42
C TYR A 56 10.77 -6.32 16.07
N GLN A 57 11.67 -6.24 17.06
CA GLN A 57 13.10 -6.19 16.82
C GLN A 57 13.62 -7.47 16.14
N ILE A 58 13.15 -8.63 16.57
CA ILE A 58 13.52 -9.91 15.95
C ILE A 58 13.04 -9.96 14.51
N SER A 59 11.77 -9.64 14.24
CA SER A 59 11.17 -9.65 12.92
C SER A 59 11.89 -8.68 11.96
N ALA A 60 12.16 -7.46 12.40
CA ALA A 60 12.88 -6.47 11.60
C ALA A 60 14.32 -6.92 11.25
N ARG A 61 15.03 -7.56 12.20
CA ARG A 61 16.36 -8.11 11.97
C ARG A 61 16.36 -9.30 11.02
N LEU A 62 15.38 -10.19 11.14
CA LEU A 62 15.23 -11.32 10.22
C LEU A 62 14.94 -10.84 8.81
N TYR A 63 14.02 -9.91 8.65
CA TYR A 63 13.70 -9.34 7.35
C TYR A 63 14.91 -8.61 6.73
N GLY A 64 15.58 -7.76 7.50
CA GLY A 64 16.77 -7.02 7.04
C GLY A 64 18.04 -7.86 6.92
N ASN A 65 17.98 -9.18 7.12
CA ASN A 65 19.14 -10.06 7.17
C ASN A 65 20.25 -9.57 8.12
N ALA A 66 19.86 -8.80 9.13
CA ALA A 66 20.79 -8.33 10.15
C ALA A 66 21.17 -9.49 11.05
N GLN A 67 22.45 -9.59 11.36
CA GLN A 67 22.98 -10.69 12.16
C GLN A 67 22.39 -10.65 13.57
N LEU A 68 21.67 -11.72 13.93
CA LEU A 68 21.16 -11.92 15.28
C LEU A 68 22.28 -12.43 16.18
N VAL A 69 22.79 -11.57 17.02
CA VAL A 69 23.74 -11.96 18.07
C VAL A 69 22.96 -12.43 19.28
N GLY A 70 22.94 -13.76 19.47
CA GLY A 70 22.21 -14.41 20.55
C GLY A 70 20.69 -14.41 20.34
N VAL A 71 20.02 -15.45 20.79
CA VAL A 71 18.55 -15.58 20.74
C VAL A 71 17.87 -14.53 21.63
N SER A 72 18.56 -14.03 22.64
CA SER A 72 18.08 -13.03 23.60
C SER A 72 18.19 -11.57 23.10
N GLY A 73 18.82 -11.30 21.97
CA GLY A 73 18.80 -9.99 21.28
C GLY A 73 19.40 -8.79 22.05
N TYR A 74 19.82 -8.97 23.29
CA TYR A 74 20.21 -7.88 24.20
C TYR A 74 21.71 -7.70 24.37
N SER A 75 22.53 -8.65 23.94
CA SER A 75 23.98 -8.50 24.06
C SER A 75 24.51 -7.74 22.86
N ALA A 76 25.03 -6.54 23.08
CA ALA A 76 25.83 -5.86 22.08
C ALA A 76 26.98 -6.80 21.62
N PRO A 77 27.21 -6.97 20.31
CA PRO A 77 28.25 -7.86 19.85
C PRO A 77 29.61 -7.32 20.28
N THR A 78 30.34 -8.10 21.08
CA THR A 78 31.74 -7.79 21.37
C THR A 78 32.53 -7.78 20.06
N LYS A 79 33.61 -6.98 19.95
CA LYS A 79 34.47 -6.92 18.76
C LYS A 79 34.91 -8.30 18.27
N ARG A 80 35.09 -9.26 19.18
CA ARG A 80 35.45 -10.65 18.89
C ARG A 80 34.31 -11.46 18.27
N SER A 81 33.05 -11.18 18.66
CA SER A 81 31.87 -11.82 18.08
C SER A 81 31.46 -11.21 16.74
N GLN A 82 31.76 -9.93 16.51
CA GLN A 82 31.50 -9.27 15.21
C GLN A 82 32.27 -9.92 14.05
N ASN A 83 33.52 -10.27 14.25
CA ASN A 83 34.31 -10.95 13.21
C ASN A 83 33.82 -12.38 12.93
N ALA A 84 33.40 -13.12 13.98
CA ALA A 84 32.83 -14.46 13.82
C ALA A 84 31.43 -14.46 13.16
N ILE A 85 30.75 -13.33 13.16
CA ILE A 85 29.41 -13.17 12.63
C ILE A 85 29.44 -12.79 11.13
N LYS A 86 30.44 -12.02 10.70
CA LYS A 86 30.55 -11.56 9.30
C LYS A 86 30.63 -12.70 8.29
N ASP A 87 31.14 -13.86 8.71
CA ASP A 87 31.39 -15.01 7.84
C ASP A 87 30.26 -16.07 7.86
N ARG A 88 29.10 -15.78 8.50
CA ARG A 88 27.99 -16.71 8.55
C ARG A 88 27.18 -16.68 7.27
N LEU A 89 27.06 -17.83 6.63
CA LEU A 89 26.12 -18.00 5.52
C LEU A 89 24.69 -17.96 6.01
N THR A 90 23.89 -17.06 5.45
CA THR A 90 22.45 -16.93 5.70
C THR A 90 21.69 -17.02 4.39
N TYR A 91 20.47 -17.52 4.47
CA TYR A 91 19.53 -17.53 3.36
C TYR A 91 18.22 -16.90 3.85
N ASN A 92 17.90 -15.70 3.37
CA ASN A 92 16.78 -14.93 3.86
C ASN A 92 15.50 -15.25 3.09
N VAL A 93 14.70 -16.21 3.63
CA VAL A 93 13.39 -16.55 3.11
C VAL A 93 12.36 -15.48 3.49
N CYS A 94 12.49 -14.86 4.68
CA CYS A 94 11.56 -13.85 5.18
C CYS A 94 11.41 -12.67 4.22
N GLN A 95 12.53 -12.11 3.76
CA GLN A 95 12.52 -10.98 2.83
C GLN A 95 11.89 -11.38 1.49
N SER A 96 12.34 -12.50 0.92
CA SER A 96 11.82 -12.98 -0.36
C SER A 96 10.30 -13.20 -0.32
N ALA A 97 9.79 -13.81 0.75
CA ALA A 97 8.36 -14.09 0.91
C ALA A 97 7.54 -12.81 1.06
N VAL A 98 7.94 -11.90 1.96
CA VAL A 98 7.24 -10.62 2.19
C VAL A 98 7.24 -9.76 0.93
N ASP A 99 8.41 -9.57 0.29
CA ASP A 99 8.52 -8.71 -0.89
C ASP A 99 7.70 -9.27 -2.08
N THR A 100 7.60 -10.60 -2.19
CA THR A 100 6.76 -11.24 -3.22
C THR A 100 5.27 -10.92 -3.02
N VAL A 101 4.77 -11.02 -1.79
CA VAL A 101 3.36 -10.70 -1.49
C VAL A 101 3.10 -9.21 -1.64
N VAL A 102 4.00 -8.36 -1.14
CA VAL A 102 3.90 -6.90 -1.30
C VAL A 102 3.84 -6.53 -2.79
N ALA A 103 4.72 -7.10 -3.61
CA ALA A 103 4.74 -6.84 -5.06
C ALA A 103 3.45 -7.29 -5.74
N LYS A 104 2.89 -8.47 -5.37
CA LYS A 104 1.62 -8.95 -5.92
C LYS A 104 0.44 -8.05 -5.54
N MET A 105 0.35 -7.63 -4.26
CA MET A 105 -0.74 -6.80 -3.78
C MET A 105 -0.64 -5.35 -4.26
N SER A 106 0.57 -4.82 -4.40
CA SER A 106 0.80 -3.45 -4.87
C SER A 106 0.46 -3.25 -6.35
N LYS A 107 0.38 -4.32 -7.14
CA LYS A 107 -0.10 -4.24 -8.53
C LYS A 107 -1.54 -3.75 -8.58
N ASN A 108 -2.37 -4.16 -7.62
CA ASN A 108 -3.74 -3.70 -7.50
C ASN A 108 -3.72 -2.39 -6.70
N LYS A 109 -4.19 -1.30 -7.31
CA LYS A 109 -4.32 0.01 -6.69
C LYS A 109 -5.80 0.30 -6.42
N PRO A 110 -6.45 -0.39 -5.46
CA PRO A 110 -7.87 -0.23 -5.24
C PRO A 110 -8.18 1.22 -4.84
N MET A 111 -9.15 1.83 -5.51
CA MET A 111 -9.61 3.19 -5.23
C MET A 111 -11.01 3.14 -4.62
N PRO A 112 -11.29 3.95 -3.60
CA PRO A 112 -12.64 4.11 -3.08
C PRO A 112 -13.53 4.78 -4.11
N MET A 113 -14.79 4.34 -4.20
CA MET A 113 -15.84 4.99 -4.98
C MET A 113 -17.00 5.31 -4.05
N PHE A 114 -17.64 6.43 -4.31
CA PHE A 114 -18.76 6.93 -3.51
C PHE A 114 -20.07 6.71 -4.24
N LEU A 115 -20.96 5.96 -3.60
CA LEU A 115 -22.29 5.65 -4.10
C LEU A 115 -23.33 6.38 -3.26
N THR A 116 -24.31 7.01 -3.90
CA THR A 116 -25.40 7.67 -3.20
C THR A 116 -26.61 6.77 -3.02
N SER A 117 -27.35 6.95 -1.92
CA SER A 117 -28.62 6.24 -1.68
C SER A 117 -29.73 6.99 -2.40
N GLY A 118 -29.97 6.71 -3.68
CA GLY A 118 -31.08 7.30 -4.42
C GLY A 118 -30.70 7.89 -5.77
N GLY A 119 -31.69 8.21 -6.57
CA GLY A 119 -31.55 8.68 -7.94
C GLY A 119 -31.39 10.21 -8.09
N ASP A 120 -31.11 10.96 -7.04
CA ASP A 120 -30.92 12.40 -7.15
C ASP A 120 -29.64 12.70 -7.91
N TYR A 121 -29.79 13.33 -9.07
CA TYR A 121 -28.69 13.69 -9.96
C TYR A 121 -27.65 14.60 -9.28
N LYS A 122 -28.08 15.54 -8.43
CA LYS A 122 -27.19 16.45 -7.70
C LYS A 122 -26.27 15.69 -6.75
N LEU A 123 -26.80 14.72 -6.02
CA LEU A 123 -26.03 13.87 -5.11
C LEU A 123 -25.07 12.96 -5.87
N GLN A 124 -25.49 12.36 -6.99
CA GLN A 124 -24.63 11.53 -7.81
C GLN A 124 -23.45 12.33 -8.39
N ARG A 125 -23.69 13.60 -8.78
CA ARG A 125 -22.64 14.49 -9.25
C ARG A 125 -21.66 14.85 -8.15
N LYS A 126 -22.16 15.20 -6.96
CA LYS A 126 -21.29 15.46 -5.80
C LYS A 126 -20.45 14.24 -5.46
N ALA A 127 -21.02 13.02 -5.48
CA ALA A 127 -20.27 11.79 -5.25
C ALA A 127 -19.14 11.59 -6.27
N LYS A 128 -19.38 11.83 -7.56
CA LYS A 128 -18.32 11.80 -8.59
C LYS A 128 -17.23 12.85 -8.37
N LYS A 129 -17.59 14.06 -7.92
CA LYS A 129 -16.61 15.07 -7.55
C LYS A 129 -15.83 14.66 -6.29
N LEU A 130 -16.50 14.02 -5.31
CA LEU A 130 -15.85 13.48 -4.11
C LEU A 130 -14.87 12.35 -4.45
N ASP A 131 -15.20 11.49 -5.45
CA ASP A 131 -14.25 10.50 -5.98
C ASP A 131 -12.95 11.18 -6.44
N LYS A 132 -13.05 12.23 -7.28
CA LYS A 132 -11.90 12.98 -7.78
C LYS A 132 -11.15 13.71 -6.65
N PHE A 133 -11.88 14.29 -5.71
CA PHE A 133 -11.30 14.98 -4.55
C PHE A 133 -10.44 14.03 -3.71
N VAL A 134 -10.95 12.84 -3.40
CA VAL A 134 -10.19 11.81 -2.66
C VAL A 134 -9.00 11.29 -3.48
N GLN A 135 -9.16 11.12 -4.79
CA GLN A 135 -8.03 10.79 -5.68
C GLN A 135 -6.94 11.85 -5.62
N GLY A 136 -7.30 13.13 -5.55
CA GLY A 136 -6.36 14.23 -5.39
C GLY A 136 -5.59 14.16 -4.06
N ILE A 137 -6.28 13.90 -2.94
CA ILE A 137 -5.62 13.68 -1.63
C ILE A 137 -4.66 12.49 -1.70
N PHE A 138 -5.07 11.39 -2.34
CA PHE A 138 -4.23 10.19 -2.50
C PHE A 138 -2.99 10.49 -3.35
N TYR A 139 -3.12 11.29 -4.39
CA TYR A 139 -2.01 11.73 -5.21
C TYR A 139 -1.05 12.64 -4.44
N GLU A 140 -1.55 13.67 -3.75
CA GLU A 140 -0.73 14.59 -2.94
C GLU A 140 0.05 13.87 -1.83
N ASN A 141 -0.52 12.81 -1.26
CA ASN A 141 0.10 12.01 -0.21
C ASN A 141 0.85 10.77 -0.74
N ARG A 142 1.03 10.66 -2.07
CA ARG A 142 1.74 9.53 -2.69
C ARG A 142 1.23 8.17 -2.22
N ALA A 143 -0.09 7.97 -2.30
CA ALA A 143 -0.74 6.74 -1.85
C ALA A 143 -0.13 5.46 -2.45
N ASP A 144 0.42 5.56 -3.66
CA ASP A 144 1.07 4.46 -4.37
C ASP A 144 2.44 4.07 -3.79
N GLU A 145 3.08 4.94 -3.02
CA GLU A 145 4.30 4.65 -2.28
C GLU A 145 3.98 4.26 -0.83
N MET A 146 3.09 5.01 -0.19
CA MET A 146 2.72 4.82 1.23
C MET A 146 1.97 3.50 1.46
N GLY A 147 1.08 3.10 0.54
CA GLY A 147 0.34 1.84 0.63
C GLY A 147 1.25 0.61 0.67
N PRO A 148 2.14 0.39 -0.32
CA PRO A 148 3.12 -0.70 -0.29
C PRO A 148 4.07 -0.67 0.91
N MET A 149 4.45 0.53 1.39
CA MET A 149 5.27 0.67 2.60
C MET A 149 4.53 0.17 3.84
N ALA A 150 3.27 0.59 4.03
CA ALA A 150 2.43 0.09 5.12
C ALA A 150 2.17 -1.41 5.00
N PHE A 151 2.00 -1.93 3.77
CA PHE A 151 1.83 -3.36 3.55
C PHE A 151 3.09 -4.16 3.93
N ARG A 152 4.28 -3.64 3.60
CA ARG A 152 5.55 -4.24 4.04
C ARG A 152 5.69 -4.23 5.56
N ASP A 153 5.32 -3.12 6.22
CA ASP A 153 5.33 -3.03 7.67
C ASP A 153 4.40 -4.06 8.31
N ALA A 154 3.21 -4.25 7.76
CA ALA A 154 2.29 -5.30 8.17
C ALA A 154 2.91 -6.70 8.02
N GLY A 155 3.56 -6.98 6.90
CA GLY A 155 4.26 -8.25 6.67
C GLY A 155 5.38 -8.54 7.66
N VAL A 156 6.12 -7.51 8.06
CA VAL A 156 7.26 -7.64 8.97
C VAL A 156 6.85 -7.57 10.44
N LEU A 157 6.02 -6.58 10.81
CA LEU A 157 5.70 -6.23 12.20
C LEU A 157 4.30 -6.68 12.63
N GLY A 158 3.44 -7.07 11.68
CA GLY A 158 2.07 -7.47 11.94
C GLY A 158 1.03 -6.44 11.52
N ASP A 159 1.32 -5.17 11.71
CA ASP A 159 0.44 -4.07 11.35
C ASP A 159 1.21 -3.00 10.56
N GLY A 160 0.59 -2.47 9.51
CA GLY A 160 1.02 -1.26 8.83
C GLY A 160 0.11 -0.11 9.22
N ILE A 161 0.67 1.03 9.59
CA ILE A 161 -0.12 2.13 10.17
C ILE A 161 0.25 3.44 9.48
N ILE A 162 -0.79 4.18 9.09
CA ILE A 162 -0.67 5.54 8.57
C ILE A 162 -1.48 6.48 9.46
N HIS A 163 -0.86 7.55 9.90
CA HIS A 163 -1.48 8.66 10.62
C HIS A 163 -1.93 9.72 9.62
N VAL A 164 -3.19 10.12 9.71
CA VAL A 164 -3.79 11.20 8.92
C VAL A 164 -3.96 12.42 9.82
N PHE A 165 -3.42 13.56 9.43
CA PHE A 165 -3.44 14.76 10.27
C PHE A 165 -3.40 16.03 9.41
N ASN A 166 -3.78 17.15 10.03
CA ASN A 166 -3.65 18.47 9.45
C ASN A 166 -2.20 18.98 9.59
N HIS A 167 -1.60 19.34 8.48
CA HIS A 167 -0.30 20.00 8.44
C HIS A 167 -0.39 21.30 7.64
N PHE A 168 -0.43 22.41 8.35
CA PHE A 168 -0.57 23.76 7.76
C PHE A 168 -1.74 23.89 6.77
N GLY A 169 -2.94 23.49 7.19
CA GLY A 169 -4.14 23.58 6.37
C GLY A 169 -4.24 22.55 5.25
N ARG A 170 -3.43 21.48 5.28
CA ARG A 170 -3.49 20.37 4.31
C ARG A 170 -3.54 19.02 4.99
N VAL A 171 -4.32 18.12 4.41
CA VAL A 171 -4.35 16.71 4.84
C VAL A 171 -3.03 16.04 4.48
N LYS A 172 -2.31 15.56 5.48
CA LYS A 172 -1.05 14.84 5.31
C LYS A 172 -1.09 13.45 5.95
N TRP A 173 -0.34 12.55 5.34
CA TRP A 173 -0.16 11.19 5.79
C TRP A 173 1.26 10.97 6.30
N GLU A 174 1.39 10.34 7.45
CA GLU A 174 2.66 9.97 8.05
C GLU A 174 2.68 8.46 8.32
N ARG A 175 3.74 7.77 7.87
CA ARG A 175 3.97 6.38 8.23
C ARG A 175 4.30 6.27 9.70
N VAL A 176 3.59 5.41 10.41
CA VAL A 176 3.82 5.15 11.84
C VAL A 176 4.28 3.71 12.03
N ILE A 177 5.41 3.55 12.74
CA ILE A 177 5.90 2.21 13.07
C ILE A 177 5.09 1.69 14.27
N PRO A 178 4.57 0.44 14.23
CA PRO A 178 3.75 -0.10 15.32
C PRO A 178 4.41 -0.05 16.71
N SER A 179 5.74 0.05 16.78
CA SER A 179 6.49 0.22 18.03
C SER A 179 6.33 1.60 18.68
N GLU A 180 5.83 2.60 17.94
CA GLU A 180 5.54 3.94 18.46
C GLU A 180 4.18 4.00 19.17
N LEU A 181 3.28 3.04 18.88
CA LEU A 181 1.93 3.04 19.42
C LEU A 181 1.79 2.09 20.62
N TYR A 182 1.07 2.58 21.62
CA TYR A 182 0.81 1.88 22.88
C TYR A 182 -0.69 1.86 23.17
N VAL A 183 -1.19 0.67 23.50
CA VAL A 183 -2.60 0.42 23.77
C VAL A 183 -2.68 -0.50 24.99
N ASP A 184 -3.59 -0.25 25.92
CA ASP A 184 -3.77 -1.12 27.06
C ASP A 184 -4.38 -2.46 26.60
N TRP A 185 -3.76 -3.55 27.00
CA TRP A 185 -4.21 -4.91 26.67
C TRP A 185 -5.63 -5.21 27.11
N VAL A 186 -6.03 -4.73 28.28
CA VAL A 186 -7.36 -5.00 28.84
C VAL A 186 -8.42 -4.21 28.07
N ASP A 187 -8.15 -2.94 27.78
CA ASP A 187 -9.03 -2.06 27.01
C ASP A 187 -9.18 -2.58 25.56
N ALA A 188 -8.10 -3.08 25.00
CA ALA A 188 -8.05 -3.56 23.62
C ALA A 188 -8.34 -5.07 23.46
N PHE A 189 -8.88 -5.75 24.46
CA PHE A 189 -9.05 -7.20 24.41
C PHE A 189 -9.85 -7.69 23.21
N TYR A 190 -10.91 -6.96 22.83
CA TYR A 190 -11.73 -7.25 21.65
C TYR A 190 -11.24 -6.57 20.37
N GLY A 191 -10.10 -5.87 20.39
CA GLY A 191 -9.52 -5.20 19.23
C GLY A 191 -9.95 -3.74 19.04
N GLU A 192 -10.81 -3.20 19.91
CA GLU A 192 -11.34 -1.84 19.84
C GLU A 192 -10.99 -1.06 21.12
N PRO A 193 -9.80 -0.44 21.18
CA PRO A 193 -9.39 0.33 22.33
C PRO A 193 -10.15 1.66 22.42
N THR A 194 -10.36 2.14 23.64
CA THR A 194 -10.91 3.48 23.90
C THR A 194 -9.83 4.53 24.03
N GLN A 195 -8.57 4.11 24.27
CA GLN A 195 -7.41 4.96 24.42
C GLN A 195 -6.25 4.48 23.58
N LEU A 196 -5.53 5.43 23.00
CA LEU A 196 -4.34 5.16 22.20
C LEU A 196 -3.27 6.21 22.50
N TYR A 197 -2.03 5.75 22.60
CA TYR A 197 -0.88 6.61 22.87
C TYR A 197 0.17 6.41 21.80
N ARG A 198 0.73 7.52 21.30
CA ARG A 198 1.87 7.52 20.38
C ARG A 198 3.06 8.16 21.07
N VAL A 199 4.19 7.48 21.00
CA VAL A 199 5.46 8.00 21.54
C VAL A 199 6.43 8.14 20.38
N LYS A 200 6.85 9.36 20.09
CA LYS A 200 7.81 9.66 19.03
C LYS A 200 8.88 10.64 19.53
N ASN A 201 10.05 10.58 18.89
CA ASN A 201 11.10 11.55 19.10
C ASN A 201 11.05 12.60 17.99
N VAL A 202 10.96 13.85 18.37
CA VAL A 202 10.86 15.01 17.47
C VAL A 202 12.05 15.90 17.69
N ASP A 203 12.59 16.48 16.61
CA ASP A 203 13.65 17.47 16.69
C ASP A 203 13.18 18.69 17.49
N ARG A 204 14.07 19.18 18.37
CA ARG A 204 13.73 20.27 19.30
C ARG A 204 13.38 21.55 18.57
N ASP A 205 14.07 21.87 17.50
CA ASP A 205 13.84 23.10 16.74
C ASP A 205 12.49 23.07 16.03
N ILE A 206 12.13 21.91 15.45
CA ILE A 206 10.79 21.69 14.83
C ILE A 206 9.69 21.85 15.89
N LEU A 207 9.92 21.29 17.09
CA LEU A 207 8.95 21.37 18.17
C LEU A 207 8.78 22.82 18.69
N ILE A 208 9.85 23.62 18.72
CA ILE A 208 9.81 25.04 19.08
C ILE A 208 9.05 25.85 18.01
N GLU A 209 9.28 25.55 16.72
CA GLU A 209 8.58 26.21 15.63
C GLU A 209 7.07 25.91 15.67
N THR A 210 6.72 24.65 15.96
CA THR A 210 5.31 24.24 16.07
C THR A 210 4.62 24.84 17.31
N PHE A 211 5.33 24.93 18.44
CA PHE A 211 4.79 25.41 19.71
C PHE A 211 5.62 26.56 20.32
N PRO A 212 5.69 27.72 19.69
CA PRO A 212 6.55 28.83 20.12
C PRO A 212 6.22 29.36 21.54
N GLN A 213 4.97 29.21 21.98
CA GLN A 213 4.55 29.59 23.33
C GLN A 213 5.25 28.78 24.45
N TRP A 214 5.79 27.60 24.12
CA TRP A 214 6.43 26.70 25.07
C TRP A 214 7.94 26.58 24.88
N GLU A 215 8.57 27.49 24.09
CA GLU A 215 10.00 27.47 23.76
C GLU A 215 10.90 27.21 24.97
N ASN A 216 10.71 27.94 26.07
CA ASN A 216 11.54 27.81 27.27
C ASN A 216 11.42 26.40 27.91
N LYS A 217 10.23 25.82 27.89
CA LYS A 217 9.99 24.48 28.45
C LYS A 217 10.57 23.38 27.54
N ILE A 218 10.44 23.55 26.23
CA ILE A 218 11.00 22.63 25.24
C ILE A 218 12.54 22.65 25.31
N LYS A 219 13.16 23.82 25.46
CA LYS A 219 14.62 23.95 25.65
C LYS A 219 15.13 23.27 26.91
N GLN A 220 14.33 23.24 27.98
CA GLN A 220 14.67 22.60 29.26
C GLN A 220 14.36 21.12 29.29
N ALA A 221 13.58 20.59 28.32
CA ALA A 221 13.22 19.19 28.27
C ALA A 221 14.47 18.33 28.06
N MET A 222 14.50 17.17 28.73
CA MET A 222 15.58 16.20 28.58
C MET A 222 15.60 15.64 27.15
N GLY A 223 16.78 15.62 26.53
CA GLY A 223 16.93 15.04 25.20
C GLY A 223 16.65 13.54 25.19
N ALA A 224 16.04 13.07 24.11
CA ALA A 224 15.76 11.67 23.91
C ALA A 224 17.06 10.87 23.71
N GLN A 225 17.31 9.89 24.55
CA GLN A 225 18.43 8.96 24.38
C GLN A 225 17.99 7.74 23.57
N ILE A 226 18.37 7.69 22.31
CA ILE A 226 18.12 6.50 21.47
C ILE A 226 19.35 5.60 21.56
N ILE A 227 19.25 4.55 22.38
CA ILE A 227 20.31 3.53 22.49
C ILE A 227 20.19 2.56 21.31
N LEU A 228 20.78 2.90 20.17
CA LEU A 228 20.83 2.01 19.00
C LEU A 228 21.95 0.97 19.12
N HIS A 229 23.10 1.30 19.69
CA HIS A 229 24.28 0.43 19.83
C HIS A 229 25.18 0.97 20.96
N GLY A 230 24.95 0.54 22.17
CA GLY A 230 25.85 0.60 23.32
C GLY A 230 26.42 1.97 23.78
N ASP A 231 26.95 2.78 22.90
CA ASP A 231 27.58 4.07 23.20
C ASP A 231 27.26 5.15 22.16
N ALA A 232 26.19 5.01 21.39
CA ALA A 232 25.85 5.99 20.37
C ALA A 232 25.33 7.28 21.03
N GLN A 233 26.18 8.29 21.10
CA GLN A 233 25.74 9.66 21.37
C GLN A 233 24.96 10.14 20.15
N ASN A 234 23.69 10.51 20.34
CA ASN A 234 22.91 11.17 19.30
C ASN A 234 23.46 12.56 19.07
N ILE A 235 23.75 12.89 17.80
CA ILE A 235 24.08 14.26 17.38
C ILE A 235 22.78 15.07 17.25
N ALA A 236 21.66 14.42 16.92
CA ALA A 236 20.36 15.07 16.81
C ALA A 236 19.78 15.38 18.20
N ASP A 237 19.45 16.65 18.44
CA ASP A 237 18.79 17.10 19.66
C ASP A 237 17.28 16.85 19.56
N GLN A 238 16.88 15.64 19.95
CA GLN A 238 15.49 15.20 19.90
C GLN A 238 14.86 15.17 21.28
N VAL A 239 13.57 15.47 21.33
CA VAL A 239 12.74 15.40 22.55
C VAL A 239 11.67 14.34 22.35
N THR A 240 11.44 13.51 23.39
CA THR A 240 10.37 12.53 23.37
C THR A 240 9.03 13.23 23.60
N VAL A 241 8.11 13.04 22.67
CA VAL A 241 6.74 13.57 22.68
C VAL A 241 5.77 12.42 22.83
N ILE A 242 4.78 12.56 23.70
CA ILE A 242 3.65 11.62 23.82
C ILE A 242 2.40 12.33 23.31
N GLU A 243 1.76 11.71 22.34
CA GLU A 243 0.42 12.06 21.88
C GLU A 243 -0.55 11.05 22.49
N ALA A 244 -1.60 11.53 23.13
CA ALA A 244 -2.59 10.71 23.82
C ALA A 244 -3.99 11.00 23.31
N TRP A 245 -4.73 9.99 22.92
CA TRP A 245 -6.13 10.07 22.51
C TRP A 245 -7.02 9.28 23.46
N HIS A 246 -8.15 9.86 23.80
CA HIS A 246 -9.28 9.20 24.42
C HIS A 246 -10.51 9.42 23.56
N LEU A 247 -11.15 8.34 23.12
CA LEU A 247 -12.39 8.42 22.33
C LEU A 247 -13.58 8.75 23.23
N PRO A 248 -14.65 9.38 22.70
CA PRO A 248 -15.88 9.60 23.44
C PRO A 248 -16.42 8.29 24.02
N SER A 249 -16.79 8.31 25.31
CA SER A 249 -17.31 7.11 26.01
C SER A 249 -18.68 6.63 25.51
N GLY A 250 -19.34 7.41 24.67
CA GLY A 250 -20.64 7.07 24.08
C GLY A 250 -21.07 8.09 23.04
N PRO A 251 -22.16 7.84 22.28
CA PRO A 251 -22.58 8.69 21.17
C PRO A 251 -22.84 10.16 21.55
N ASP A 252 -23.34 10.41 22.78
CA ASP A 252 -23.62 11.73 23.29
C ASP A 252 -22.57 12.25 24.29
N ALA A 253 -21.51 11.47 24.53
CA ALA A 253 -20.47 11.83 25.47
C ALA A 253 -19.52 12.86 24.84
N LYS A 254 -19.18 13.91 25.61
CA LYS A 254 -18.25 14.98 25.20
C LYS A 254 -16.94 14.92 25.98
N ASP A 255 -16.51 13.71 26.33
CA ASP A 255 -15.30 13.43 27.11
C ASP A 255 -14.12 13.00 26.26
N GLY A 256 -14.30 12.89 24.95
CA GLY A 256 -13.22 12.62 24.01
C GLY A 256 -12.17 13.73 24.02
N MET A 257 -10.89 13.36 24.03
CA MET A 257 -9.78 14.30 24.19
C MET A 257 -8.52 13.85 23.48
N HIS A 258 -7.81 14.81 22.90
CA HIS A 258 -6.47 14.64 22.36
C HIS A 258 -5.50 15.58 23.07
N SER A 259 -4.34 15.07 23.48
CA SER A 259 -3.31 15.85 24.17
C SER A 259 -1.92 15.50 23.67
N ILE A 260 -1.09 16.52 23.48
CA ILE A 260 0.33 16.39 23.11
C ILE A 260 1.16 16.89 24.29
N CYS A 261 2.03 16.03 24.81
CA CYS A 261 2.82 16.29 26.00
C CYS A 261 4.31 16.00 25.79
N ILE A 262 5.14 16.77 26.46
CA ILE A 262 6.53 16.42 26.79
C ILE A 262 6.62 16.14 28.29
N ALA A 263 7.75 15.63 28.77
CA ALA A 263 7.93 15.09 30.13
C ALA A 263 7.17 15.82 31.26
N ASN A 264 7.14 17.16 31.28
CA ASN A 264 6.54 17.95 32.38
C ASN A 264 5.58 19.04 31.88
N GLN A 265 5.23 19.03 30.59
CA GLN A 265 4.45 20.09 30.00
C GLN A 265 3.46 19.55 28.96
N GLU A 266 2.20 19.96 29.11
CA GLU A 266 1.20 19.83 28.04
C GLU A 266 1.44 20.95 27.02
N LEU A 267 1.75 20.57 25.78
CA LEU A 267 1.99 21.50 24.67
C LEU A 267 0.68 21.91 24.00
N PHE A 268 -0.19 20.93 23.77
CA PHE A 268 -1.45 21.08 23.05
C PHE A 268 -2.54 20.20 23.67
N MET A 269 -3.77 20.67 23.61
CA MET A 269 -4.94 19.91 23.99
C MET A 269 -6.15 20.37 23.19
N GLU A 270 -6.91 19.43 22.67
CA GLU A 270 -8.19 19.66 21.99
C GLU A 270 -9.25 18.64 22.42
N LYS A 271 -10.50 18.98 22.19
CA LYS A 271 -11.61 18.01 22.31
C LYS A 271 -11.59 17.12 21.09
N TRP A 272 -11.81 15.84 21.30
CA TRP A 272 -11.86 14.84 20.24
C TRP A 272 -13.28 14.29 20.13
N ASP A 273 -14.07 14.90 19.25
CA ASP A 273 -15.49 14.52 19.07
C ASP A 273 -15.67 13.42 18.01
N ARG A 274 -14.54 12.90 17.46
CA ARG A 274 -14.56 11.85 16.44
C ARG A 274 -14.65 10.45 17.09
N PRO A 275 -15.40 9.50 16.49
CA PRO A 275 -15.52 8.14 17.03
C PRO A 275 -14.28 7.28 16.78
N ASN A 276 -13.36 7.71 15.92
CA ASN A 276 -12.18 6.96 15.48
C ASN A 276 -10.88 7.68 15.83
N PHE A 277 -9.80 6.91 15.97
CA PHE A 277 -8.45 7.47 16.02
C PHE A 277 -7.99 7.91 14.63
N PRO A 278 -7.07 8.87 14.51
CA PRO A 278 -6.56 9.34 13.22
C PRO A 278 -5.53 8.38 12.58
N PHE A 279 -5.68 7.09 12.81
CA PHE A 279 -4.77 6.03 12.35
C PHE A 279 -5.49 5.00 11.51
N ALA A 280 -5.15 4.92 10.24
CA ALA A 280 -5.55 3.80 9.41
C ALA A 280 -4.60 2.62 9.66
N LYS A 281 -5.17 1.45 9.95
CA LYS A 281 -4.43 0.24 10.30
C LYS A 281 -4.65 -0.87 9.29
N LEU A 282 -3.55 -1.42 8.78
CA LEU A 282 -3.51 -2.57 7.89
C LEU A 282 -3.01 -3.80 8.64
N PRO A 283 -3.88 -4.73 9.08
CA PRO A 283 -3.46 -5.96 9.73
C PRO A 283 -2.99 -7.00 8.71
N TRP A 284 -1.85 -7.66 8.96
CA TRP A 284 -1.43 -8.82 8.18
C TRP A 284 -2.28 -10.05 8.50
N SER A 285 -2.28 -10.47 9.74
CA SER A 285 -3.11 -11.57 10.24
C SER A 285 -3.65 -11.22 11.61
N LYS A 286 -4.96 -11.00 11.72
CA LYS A 286 -5.60 -10.66 13.00
C LYS A 286 -5.45 -11.81 13.99
N ARG A 287 -5.05 -11.51 15.22
CA ARG A 287 -5.08 -12.48 16.34
C ARG A 287 -6.52 -12.68 16.79
N MET A 288 -6.77 -13.76 17.52
CA MET A 288 -8.10 -14.05 18.05
C MET A 288 -8.58 -12.97 19.05
N TYR A 289 -7.66 -12.34 19.77
CA TYR A 289 -7.93 -11.28 20.74
C TYR A 289 -6.74 -10.32 20.80
N GLY A 290 -7.03 -9.11 21.25
CA GLY A 290 -6.09 -8.00 21.32
C GLY A 290 -6.08 -7.12 20.06
N TYR A 291 -5.44 -5.98 20.17
CA TYR A 291 -5.37 -4.97 19.10
C TYR A 291 -4.35 -5.32 18.03
N TRP A 292 -3.23 -5.96 18.43
CA TRP A 292 -2.08 -6.17 17.56
C TRP A 292 -2.19 -7.46 16.74
N SER A 293 -1.78 -7.38 15.48
CA SER A 293 -1.82 -8.49 14.54
C SER A 293 -0.52 -9.29 14.53
N GLN A 294 -0.53 -10.46 13.91
CA GLN A 294 0.65 -11.29 13.69
C GLN A 294 1.25 -11.00 12.32
N GLY A 295 2.57 -10.76 12.25
CA GLY A 295 3.29 -10.54 11.00
C GLY A 295 3.65 -11.84 10.27
N GLY A 296 3.82 -11.76 8.95
CA GLY A 296 4.26 -12.89 8.14
C GLY A 296 5.64 -13.41 8.55
N VAL A 297 6.57 -12.49 8.89
CA VAL A 297 7.92 -12.87 9.39
C VAL A 297 7.83 -13.64 10.71
N GLU A 298 6.93 -13.23 11.62
CA GLU A 298 6.72 -13.94 12.89
C GLU A 298 6.26 -15.37 12.66
N GLN A 299 5.43 -15.63 11.65
CA GLN A 299 4.93 -16.98 11.34
C GLN A 299 6.04 -17.96 10.96
N ILE A 300 7.05 -17.49 10.22
CA ILE A 300 8.15 -18.34 9.73
C ILE A 300 9.48 -18.15 10.47
N GLN A 301 9.51 -17.32 11.52
CA GLN A 301 10.76 -16.96 12.21
C GLN A 301 11.55 -18.16 12.72
N ASN A 302 10.87 -19.18 13.29
CA ASN A 302 11.53 -20.35 13.84
C ASN A 302 12.18 -21.20 12.75
N ILE A 303 11.52 -21.32 11.58
CA ILE A 303 12.07 -22.02 10.42
C ILE A 303 13.29 -21.27 9.90
N GLN A 304 13.20 -19.94 9.79
CA GLN A 304 14.33 -19.10 9.36
C GLN A 304 15.54 -19.21 10.29
N LEU A 305 15.30 -19.20 11.60
CA LEU A 305 16.38 -19.35 12.59
C LEU A 305 17.06 -20.72 12.49
N GLU A 306 16.29 -21.78 12.34
CA GLU A 306 16.83 -23.13 12.21
C GLU A 306 17.58 -23.32 10.90
N LEU A 307 17.05 -22.78 9.79
CA LEU A 307 17.71 -22.76 8.50
C LEU A 307 19.09 -22.10 8.59
N ASN A 308 19.19 -20.94 9.24
CA ASN A 308 20.43 -20.22 9.41
C ASN A 308 21.44 -20.99 10.29
N LYS A 309 20.97 -21.72 11.33
CA LYS A 309 21.83 -22.59 12.15
C LYS A 309 22.41 -23.75 11.36
N ILE A 310 21.59 -24.45 10.57
CA ILE A 310 22.04 -25.58 9.75
C ILE A 310 23.03 -25.10 8.69
N LEU A 311 22.76 -24.00 8.02
CA LEU A 311 23.69 -23.41 7.04
C LEU A 311 25.03 -23.07 7.67
N TRP A 312 25.04 -22.52 8.89
CA TRP A 312 26.28 -22.27 9.62
C TRP A 312 27.02 -23.55 10.00
N ILE A 313 26.30 -24.60 10.42
CA ILE A 313 26.91 -25.91 10.73
C ILE A 313 27.57 -26.49 9.47
N ILE A 314 26.86 -26.48 8.33
CA ILE A 314 27.36 -26.95 7.04
C ILE A 314 28.62 -26.16 6.66
N GLN A 315 28.56 -24.83 6.69
CA GLN A 315 29.68 -23.96 6.37
C GLN A 315 30.91 -24.26 7.25
N ARG A 316 30.69 -24.36 8.55
CA ARG A 316 31.77 -24.68 9.50
C ARG A 316 32.35 -26.08 9.26
N SER A 317 31.50 -27.05 8.96
CA SER A 317 31.94 -28.43 8.67
C SER A 317 32.75 -28.49 7.37
N ILE A 318 32.37 -27.74 6.34
CA ILE A 318 33.14 -27.64 5.09
C ILE A 318 34.50 -27.01 5.35
N HIS A 319 34.56 -25.91 6.10
CA HIS A 319 35.85 -25.29 6.46
C HIS A 319 36.75 -26.21 7.28
N LEU A 320 36.15 -27.01 8.19
CA LEU A 320 36.90 -27.98 8.99
C LEU A 320 37.34 -29.19 8.14
N ALA A 321 36.50 -29.64 7.19
CA ALA A 321 36.87 -30.73 6.28
C ALA A 321 38.01 -30.34 5.33
N GLY A 322 38.07 -29.03 4.95
CA GLY A 322 39.15 -28.48 4.16
C GLY A 322 40.50 -28.32 4.90
N SER A 323 40.47 -28.41 6.24
CA SER A 323 41.69 -28.28 7.07
C SER A 323 41.96 -29.61 7.77
N PHE A 324 42.95 -30.33 7.25
CA PHE A 324 43.41 -31.55 7.89
C PHE A 324 44.13 -31.24 9.22
N LYS A 325 43.95 -32.14 10.20
CA LYS A 325 44.67 -32.08 11.46
C LYS A 325 45.82 -33.08 11.43
N VAL A 326 46.98 -32.65 11.86
CA VAL A 326 48.17 -33.52 11.98
C VAL A 326 48.26 -33.98 13.40
N LEU A 327 48.16 -35.29 13.62
CA LEU A 327 48.43 -35.91 14.90
C LEU A 327 49.92 -36.27 14.98
N ILE A 328 50.61 -35.71 15.96
CA ILE A 328 52.01 -35.94 16.20
C ILE A 328 52.13 -36.56 17.57
N GLU A 329 52.86 -37.65 17.68
CA GLU A 329 53.20 -38.28 18.94
C GLU A 329 54.08 -37.34 19.79
N ASN A 330 53.73 -37.18 21.07
CA ASN A 330 54.40 -36.25 21.98
C ASN A 330 55.90 -36.51 22.14
N THR A 331 56.32 -37.75 21.88
CA THR A 331 57.75 -38.21 21.93
C THR A 331 58.49 -37.99 20.64
N SER A 332 57.80 -37.63 19.55
CA SER A 332 58.39 -37.39 18.25
C SER A 332 59.19 -36.08 18.21
N LYS A 333 60.40 -36.13 17.65
CA LYS A 333 61.27 -34.95 17.45
C LYS A 333 60.95 -34.16 16.15
N ILE A 334 59.72 -34.21 15.67
CA ILE A 334 59.33 -33.47 14.46
C ILE A 334 59.37 -31.96 14.73
N VAL A 335 60.14 -31.24 13.90
CA VAL A 335 60.15 -29.79 13.92
C VAL A 335 58.87 -29.28 13.30
N LYS A 336 58.06 -28.55 14.04
CA LYS A 336 56.73 -28.05 13.61
C LYS A 336 56.82 -27.14 12.36
N ASP A 337 57.92 -26.47 12.17
CA ASP A 337 58.15 -25.55 11.05
C ASP A 337 58.29 -26.26 9.68
N TYR A 338 58.54 -27.58 9.68
CA TYR A 338 58.57 -28.40 8.46
C TYR A 338 57.17 -28.89 8.05
N LEU A 339 56.17 -28.69 8.87
CA LEU A 339 54.77 -28.99 8.55
C LEU A 339 54.12 -27.77 7.87
N ASN A 340 54.71 -27.33 6.78
CA ASN A 340 54.21 -26.25 5.94
C ASN A 340 53.51 -26.78 4.68
N ASN A 341 52.89 -25.93 3.89
CA ASN A 341 52.20 -26.29 2.65
C ASN A 341 53.12 -26.37 1.42
N ASP A 342 54.45 -26.49 1.59
CA ASP A 342 55.37 -26.55 0.50
C ASP A 342 55.26 -27.87 -0.26
N ILE A 343 55.10 -27.78 -1.57
CA ILE A 343 54.96 -28.96 -2.46
C ILE A 343 56.31 -29.72 -2.47
N GLY A 344 56.28 -30.98 -2.07
CA GLY A 344 57.47 -31.83 -2.04
C GLY A 344 58.31 -31.72 -0.76
N ALA A 345 57.79 -31.12 0.32
CA ALA A 345 58.47 -31.06 1.60
C ALA A 345 58.78 -32.46 2.17
N ILE A 346 60.01 -32.71 2.56
CA ILE A 346 60.44 -33.95 3.20
C ILE A 346 60.35 -33.78 4.71
N ILE A 347 59.48 -34.56 5.34
CA ILE A 347 59.25 -34.55 6.79
C ILE A 347 59.97 -35.74 7.42
N THR A 348 60.95 -35.48 8.27
CA THR A 348 61.67 -36.51 9.02
C THR A 348 60.93 -36.78 10.35
N TYR A 349 60.71 -38.03 10.72
CA TYR A 349 60.04 -38.42 11.94
C TYR A 349 60.82 -39.48 12.70
N THR A 350 60.58 -39.61 14.02
CA THR A 350 61.14 -40.65 14.87
C THR A 350 59.95 -41.44 15.48
N ASN A 351 59.99 -42.74 15.45
CA ASN A 351 58.98 -43.72 15.86
C ASN A 351 57.79 -43.79 14.92
N ASN A 352 56.66 -43.12 15.24
CA ASN A 352 55.48 -43.17 14.44
C ASN A 352 55.37 -41.98 13.47
N PRO A 353 54.96 -42.20 12.19
CA PRO A 353 54.76 -41.10 11.24
C PRO A 353 53.57 -40.22 11.65
N PRO A 354 53.64 -38.93 11.35
CA PRO A 354 52.50 -38.03 11.60
C PRO A 354 51.28 -38.54 10.84
N GLN A 355 50.14 -38.62 11.53
CA GLN A 355 48.85 -39.03 10.94
C GLN A 355 48.06 -37.80 10.55
N PHE A 356 47.68 -37.74 9.27
CA PHE A 356 46.79 -36.71 8.75
C PHE A 356 45.35 -37.19 8.94
N VAL A 357 44.62 -36.54 9.81
CA VAL A 357 43.20 -36.84 10.06
C VAL A 357 42.34 -35.77 9.42
N THR A 358 41.55 -36.16 8.43
CA THR A 358 40.51 -35.32 7.87
C THR A 358 39.22 -35.52 8.62
N PRO A 359 38.54 -34.46 9.06
CA PRO A 359 37.20 -34.62 9.62
C PRO A 359 36.28 -35.30 8.63
N PRO A 360 35.23 -36.02 9.11
CA PRO A 360 34.26 -36.67 8.21
C PRO A 360 33.54 -35.62 7.36
N ALA A 361 33.14 -36.03 6.16
CA ALA A 361 32.37 -35.19 5.26
C ALA A 361 31.02 -34.80 5.90
N VAL A 362 30.47 -33.67 5.47
CA VAL A 362 29.16 -33.21 5.91
C VAL A 362 28.10 -34.25 5.57
N PRO A 363 27.26 -34.71 6.51
CA PRO A 363 26.16 -35.64 6.22
C PRO A 363 25.22 -35.09 5.14
N ILE A 364 24.82 -35.92 4.20
CA ILE A 364 23.94 -35.52 3.07
C ILE A 364 22.56 -35.10 3.57
N GLU A 365 22.14 -35.62 4.71
CA GLU A 365 20.88 -35.33 5.38
C GLU A 365 20.76 -33.85 5.76
N LEU A 366 21.86 -33.18 6.08
CA LEU A 366 21.83 -31.73 6.39
C LEU A 366 21.48 -30.89 5.15
N TYR A 367 21.91 -31.28 3.96
CA TYR A 367 21.53 -30.60 2.72
C TYR A 367 20.05 -30.84 2.38
N GLN A 368 19.56 -32.07 2.60
CA GLN A 368 18.14 -32.39 2.45
C GLN A 368 17.29 -31.58 3.43
N GLN A 369 17.73 -31.47 4.68
CA GLN A 369 17.04 -30.67 5.70
C GLN A 369 16.97 -29.17 5.33
N VAL A 370 18.04 -28.61 4.75
CA VAL A 370 18.02 -27.23 4.23
C VAL A 370 16.98 -27.07 3.13
N ALA A 371 16.87 -28.04 2.21
CA ALA A 371 15.86 -28.00 1.13
C ALA A 371 14.44 -28.07 1.72
N ASN A 372 14.20 -29.02 2.63
CA ASN A 372 12.90 -29.20 3.30
C ASN A 372 12.48 -27.95 4.10
N LEU A 373 13.40 -27.33 4.84
CA LEU A 373 13.10 -26.10 5.60
C LEU A 373 12.77 -24.92 4.70
N LYS A 374 13.43 -24.80 3.53
CA LYS A 374 13.09 -23.77 2.56
C LYS A 374 11.68 -23.98 2.00
N GLU A 375 11.34 -25.20 1.63
CA GLU A 375 10.03 -25.55 1.12
C GLU A 375 8.95 -25.31 2.17
N ALA A 376 9.14 -25.82 3.40
CA ALA A 376 8.22 -25.59 4.52
C ALA A 376 8.01 -24.12 4.84
N ALA A 377 9.05 -23.26 4.73
CA ALA A 377 8.92 -21.83 4.97
C ALA A 377 8.02 -21.16 3.94
N PHE A 378 8.20 -21.45 2.64
CA PHE A 378 7.34 -20.92 1.59
C PHE A 378 5.92 -21.47 1.66
N GLU A 379 5.76 -22.78 1.96
CA GLU A 379 4.45 -23.41 2.14
C GLU A 379 3.68 -22.79 3.31
N GLN A 380 4.33 -22.59 4.47
CA GLN A 380 3.71 -21.96 5.65
C GLN A 380 3.33 -20.50 5.36
N PHE A 381 4.18 -19.76 4.66
CA PHE A 381 3.91 -18.37 4.29
C PHE A 381 2.81 -18.26 3.21
N GLY A 382 2.61 -19.33 2.43
CA GLY A 382 1.61 -19.38 1.37
C GLY A 382 2.07 -18.86 0.00
N VAL A 383 3.37 -18.63 -0.17
CA VAL A 383 3.97 -18.18 -1.42
C VAL A 383 4.53 -19.39 -2.17
N SER A 384 4.20 -19.52 -3.46
CA SER A 384 4.78 -20.59 -4.28
C SER A 384 6.25 -20.32 -4.59
N GLN A 385 7.02 -21.38 -4.76
CA GLN A 385 8.41 -21.27 -5.18
C GLN A 385 8.54 -20.61 -6.57
N LEU A 386 7.55 -20.79 -7.44
CA LEU A 386 7.50 -20.11 -8.74
C LEU A 386 7.49 -18.59 -8.56
N SER A 387 6.61 -18.07 -7.71
CA SER A 387 6.50 -16.63 -7.45
C SER A 387 7.70 -16.05 -6.73
N ALA A 388 8.26 -16.79 -5.76
CA ALA A 388 9.38 -16.31 -4.95
C ALA A 388 10.75 -16.43 -5.65
N THR A 389 10.95 -17.45 -6.50
CA THR A 389 12.26 -17.75 -7.09
C THR A 389 12.28 -17.74 -8.62
N SER A 390 11.13 -17.47 -9.26
CA SER A 390 10.93 -17.55 -10.71
C SER A 390 11.33 -18.90 -11.33
N LYS A 391 11.35 -19.97 -10.53
CA LYS A 391 11.61 -21.33 -11.00
C LYS A 391 10.30 -22.00 -11.35
N LYS A 392 10.16 -22.36 -12.61
CA LYS A 392 9.01 -23.10 -13.12
C LYS A 392 8.96 -24.50 -12.49
N PRO A 393 7.84 -24.94 -11.87
CA PRO A 393 7.67 -26.32 -11.42
C PRO A 393 7.72 -27.29 -12.57
N GLU A 394 8.26 -28.47 -12.35
CA GLU A 394 8.28 -29.53 -13.34
C GLU A 394 6.85 -29.97 -13.69
N GLY A 395 6.55 -30.13 -15.00
CA GLY A 395 5.23 -30.58 -15.49
C GLY A 395 4.21 -29.47 -15.79
N LEU A 396 4.49 -28.18 -15.54
CA LEU A 396 3.60 -27.08 -15.89
C LEU A 396 4.02 -26.41 -17.21
N ASP A 397 3.84 -27.15 -18.36
CA ASP A 397 4.34 -26.67 -19.64
C ASP A 397 3.34 -25.85 -20.46
N SER A 398 2.06 -25.82 -20.09
CA SER A 398 1.07 -25.01 -20.78
C SER A 398 0.81 -23.66 -20.06
N GLY A 399 0.59 -22.60 -20.86
CA GLY A 399 0.22 -21.28 -20.32
C GLY A 399 -1.07 -21.32 -19.48
N LYS A 400 -2.01 -22.22 -19.81
CA LYS A 400 -3.24 -22.43 -19.04
C LYS A 400 -2.96 -23.02 -17.66
N ALA A 401 -2.10 -24.04 -17.56
CA ALA A 401 -1.72 -24.65 -16.29
C ALA A 401 -0.98 -23.67 -15.37
N LEU A 402 -0.15 -22.79 -15.94
CA LEU A 402 0.51 -21.71 -15.18
C LEU A 402 -0.48 -20.66 -14.66
N ARG A 403 -1.52 -20.32 -15.44
CA ARG A 403 -2.58 -19.39 -14.98
C ARG A 403 -3.38 -20.03 -13.84
N GLU A 404 -3.84 -21.26 -13.98
CA GLU A 404 -4.58 -21.98 -12.92
C GLU A 404 -3.74 -22.10 -11.63
N TYR A 405 -2.44 -22.33 -11.76
CA TYR A 405 -1.54 -22.39 -10.60
C TYR A 405 -1.40 -21.02 -9.90
N ASN A 406 -1.29 -19.93 -10.66
CA ASN A 406 -1.26 -18.58 -10.11
C ASN A 406 -2.61 -18.19 -9.47
N ASP A 407 -3.73 -18.65 -10.02
CA ASP A 407 -5.06 -18.38 -9.48
C ASP A 407 -5.24 -19.04 -8.10
N ILE A 408 -4.82 -20.30 -7.95
CA ILE A 408 -4.84 -21.01 -6.66
C ILE A 408 -3.99 -20.30 -5.59
N GLU A 409 -2.81 -19.78 -5.99
CA GLU A 409 -1.97 -19.01 -5.06
C GLU A 409 -2.64 -17.70 -4.66
N SER A 410 -3.31 -17.04 -5.60
CA SER A 410 -4.00 -15.77 -5.37
C SER A 410 -5.15 -15.90 -4.37
N ASP A 411 -5.86 -17.03 -4.36
CA ASP A 411 -6.95 -17.30 -3.44
C ASP A 411 -6.49 -17.29 -1.97
N ARG A 412 -5.27 -17.73 -1.68
CA ARG A 412 -4.70 -17.69 -0.32
C ARG A 412 -4.51 -16.27 0.21
N PHE A 413 -4.37 -15.29 -0.66
CA PHE A 413 -4.17 -13.89 -0.30
C PHE A 413 -5.45 -13.05 -0.33
N THR A 414 -6.60 -13.65 -0.57
CA THR A 414 -7.89 -12.94 -0.65
C THR A 414 -8.17 -12.14 0.62
N VAL A 415 -7.93 -12.72 1.81
CA VAL A 415 -8.14 -12.03 3.09
C VAL A 415 -7.18 -10.84 3.24
N LEU A 416 -5.91 -11.00 2.82
CA LEU A 416 -4.95 -9.89 2.84
C LEU A 416 -5.33 -8.79 1.86
N GLY A 417 -5.86 -9.15 0.69
CA GLY A 417 -6.44 -8.22 -0.28
C GLY A 417 -7.59 -7.41 0.31
N GLN A 418 -8.54 -8.08 0.97
CA GLN A 418 -9.66 -7.43 1.67
C GLN A 418 -9.18 -6.50 2.79
N ASN A 419 -8.18 -6.91 3.57
CA ASN A 419 -7.59 -6.05 4.60
C ASN A 419 -6.97 -4.79 3.98
N TYR A 420 -6.31 -4.91 2.83
CA TYR A 420 -5.72 -3.78 2.11
C TYR A 420 -6.79 -2.84 1.54
N GLU A 421 -7.87 -3.39 1.00
CA GLU A 421 -9.03 -2.61 0.55
C GLU A 421 -9.66 -1.83 1.71
N ASN A 422 -9.94 -2.50 2.83
CA ASN A 422 -10.48 -1.85 4.03
C ASN A 422 -9.55 -0.76 4.58
N PHE A 423 -8.25 -0.99 4.55
CA PHE A 423 -7.25 0.01 4.93
C PHE A 423 -7.33 1.26 4.05
N ARG A 424 -7.47 1.11 2.73
CA ARG A 424 -7.61 2.25 1.81
C ARG A 424 -8.95 2.97 1.98
N LEU A 425 -10.03 2.25 2.28
CA LEU A 425 -11.31 2.87 2.67
C LEU A 425 -11.18 3.71 3.95
N GLU A 426 -10.49 3.18 4.95
CA GLU A 426 -10.26 3.90 6.19
C GLU A 426 -9.39 5.15 5.98
N LEU A 427 -8.35 5.07 5.14
CA LEU A 427 -7.56 6.24 4.74
C LEU A 427 -8.42 7.31 4.07
N ALA A 428 -9.33 6.91 3.18
CA ALA A 428 -10.25 7.85 2.53
C ALA A 428 -11.19 8.50 3.55
N ARG A 429 -11.78 7.71 4.45
CA ARG A 429 -12.66 8.19 5.52
C ARG A 429 -11.96 9.20 6.41
N LEU A 430 -10.78 8.86 6.93
CA LEU A 430 -10.00 9.74 7.79
C LEU A 430 -9.58 11.03 7.06
N SER A 431 -9.23 10.91 5.77
CA SER A 431 -8.85 12.06 4.95
C SER A 431 -10.03 13.01 4.69
N ILE A 432 -11.22 12.50 4.47
CA ILE A 432 -12.45 13.29 4.34
C ILE A 432 -12.78 14.00 5.65
N GLN A 433 -12.72 13.26 6.77
CA GLN A 433 -12.96 13.85 8.10
C GLN A 433 -11.96 14.96 8.41
N GLU A 434 -10.69 14.76 8.08
CA GLU A 434 -9.67 15.78 8.30
C GLU A 434 -9.86 16.99 7.38
N ALA A 435 -10.22 16.78 6.10
CA ALA A 435 -10.54 17.84 5.15
C ALA A 435 -11.73 18.68 5.63
N LYS A 436 -12.77 18.04 6.17
CA LYS A 436 -13.93 18.72 6.77
C LYS A 436 -13.52 19.61 7.94
N CYS A 437 -12.67 19.11 8.84
CA CYS A 437 -12.20 19.90 9.98
C CYS A 437 -11.31 21.08 9.56
N ILE A 438 -10.47 20.91 8.52
CA ILE A 438 -9.66 22.00 7.97
C ILE A 438 -10.59 23.08 7.39
N TYR A 439 -11.57 22.69 6.61
CA TYR A 439 -12.55 23.61 6.04
C TYR A 439 -13.35 24.36 7.11
N GLU A 440 -13.79 23.67 8.16
CA GLU A 440 -14.48 24.32 9.29
C GLU A 440 -13.61 25.32 10.05
N ALA A 441 -12.29 25.11 10.08
CA ALA A 441 -11.33 25.97 10.76
C ALA A 441 -10.87 27.16 9.90
N GLU A 442 -10.60 26.93 8.61
CA GLU A 442 -9.98 27.92 7.70
C GLU A 442 -10.98 28.56 6.72
N GLY A 443 -12.14 27.94 6.50
CA GLY A 443 -13.20 28.41 5.60
C GLY A 443 -12.99 28.06 4.13
N GLU A 444 -11.82 27.57 3.77
CA GLU A 444 -11.48 27.15 2.40
C GLU A 444 -10.61 25.89 2.43
N TYR A 445 -10.89 24.91 1.58
CA TYR A 445 -10.01 23.77 1.34
C TYR A 445 -10.11 23.31 -0.10
N GLU A 446 -8.98 23.26 -0.76
CA GLU A 446 -8.85 22.93 -2.19
C GLU A 446 -7.84 21.81 -2.39
N VAL A 447 -8.19 20.84 -3.23
CA VAL A 447 -7.33 19.73 -3.60
C VAL A 447 -7.07 19.72 -5.09
N THR A 448 -5.84 19.46 -5.45
CA THR A 448 -5.40 19.38 -6.83
C THR A 448 -5.40 17.93 -7.30
N THR A 449 -6.20 17.63 -8.32
CA THR A 449 -6.29 16.29 -8.92
C THR A 449 -5.70 16.31 -10.32
N PRO A 450 -4.73 15.44 -10.64
CA PRO A 450 -4.28 15.29 -12.02
C PRO A 450 -5.35 14.54 -12.82
N ASP A 451 -5.89 15.19 -13.85
CA ASP A 451 -6.68 14.53 -14.88
C ASP A 451 -5.77 14.16 -16.06
N SER A 452 -6.25 13.35 -17.01
CA SER A 452 -5.46 12.89 -18.15
C SER A 452 -4.86 14.03 -19.01
N LYS A 453 -5.49 15.21 -19.02
CA LYS A 453 -5.10 16.34 -19.88
C LYS A 453 -4.72 17.62 -19.13
N PHE A 454 -5.19 17.82 -17.93
CA PHE A 454 -4.98 19.05 -17.15
C PHE A 454 -5.11 18.78 -15.65
N ILE A 455 -4.70 19.76 -14.87
CA ILE A 455 -4.84 19.75 -13.43
C ILE A 455 -6.18 20.37 -13.08
N GLU A 456 -7.04 19.64 -12.40
CA GLU A 456 -8.33 20.12 -11.89
C GLU A 456 -8.20 20.45 -10.40
N SER A 457 -8.71 21.61 -10.01
CA SER A 457 -8.77 22.06 -8.64
C SER A 457 -10.20 21.92 -8.15
N ILE A 458 -10.40 21.21 -7.05
CA ILE A 458 -11.72 20.91 -6.50
C ILE A 458 -11.81 21.47 -5.09
N ASN A 459 -12.78 22.35 -4.88
CA ASN A 459 -13.07 22.94 -3.57
C ASN A 459 -13.96 22.02 -2.73
N TRP A 460 -13.80 22.08 -1.41
CA TRP A 460 -14.62 21.32 -0.47
C TRP A 460 -16.13 21.64 -0.60
N ASP A 461 -16.52 22.87 -0.84
CA ASP A 461 -17.92 23.27 -1.05
C ASP A 461 -18.62 22.48 -2.14
N ASP A 462 -17.89 22.12 -3.18
CA ASP A 462 -18.42 21.35 -4.32
C ASP A 462 -18.71 19.88 -3.99
N VAL A 463 -18.08 19.35 -2.93
CA VAL A 463 -18.10 17.94 -2.56
C VAL A 463 -18.66 17.67 -1.18
N ASN A 464 -19.02 18.73 -0.44
CA ASN A 464 -19.56 18.58 0.90
C ASN A 464 -20.87 17.78 0.89
N MET A 465 -20.82 16.60 1.51
CA MET A 465 -21.94 15.67 1.69
C MET A 465 -21.97 15.20 3.13
N GLU A 466 -23.18 14.95 3.65
CA GLU A 466 -23.35 14.33 4.98
C GLU A 466 -22.96 12.85 4.94
N ASP A 467 -22.49 12.31 6.06
CA ASP A 467 -21.97 10.93 6.15
C ASP A 467 -23.01 9.84 5.82
N ASP A 468 -24.31 10.15 5.92
CA ASP A 468 -25.42 9.28 5.60
C ASP A 468 -25.93 9.40 4.15
N GLU A 469 -25.45 10.39 3.40
CA GLU A 469 -25.82 10.61 1.98
C GLU A 469 -25.02 9.72 1.02
N TYR A 470 -23.90 9.13 1.45
CA TYR A 470 -23.07 8.30 0.59
C TYR A 470 -22.58 7.02 1.27
N TYR A 471 -22.34 6.00 0.45
CA TYR A 471 -21.67 4.76 0.84
C TYR A 471 -20.32 4.63 0.12
N MET A 472 -19.26 4.43 0.89
CA MET A 472 -17.96 4.11 0.32
C MET A 472 -17.88 2.63 -0.01
N LYS A 473 -17.48 2.31 -1.23
CA LYS A 473 -17.22 0.94 -1.68
C LYS A 473 -15.92 0.89 -2.45
N MET A 474 -15.16 -0.19 -2.25
CA MET A 474 -14.02 -0.47 -3.13
C MET A 474 -14.50 -1.14 -4.40
N PHE A 475 -14.07 -0.60 -5.52
CA PHE A 475 -14.15 -1.32 -6.78
C PHE A 475 -12.78 -1.94 -7.08
N PRO A 476 -12.74 -3.25 -7.37
CA PRO A 476 -11.53 -3.84 -7.91
C PRO A 476 -11.20 -3.10 -9.20
N ILE A 477 -9.99 -2.52 -9.27
CA ILE A 477 -9.52 -1.85 -10.47
C ILE A 477 -9.47 -2.89 -11.57
N SER A 478 -10.36 -2.77 -12.53
CA SER A 478 -10.37 -3.51 -13.79
C SER A 478 -10.07 -5.02 -13.67
N SER A 479 -11.01 -5.84 -14.03
CA SER A 479 -10.81 -7.29 -14.26
C SER A 479 -9.85 -7.59 -15.44
N LEU A 480 -9.34 -6.55 -16.11
CA LEU A 480 -8.39 -6.65 -17.20
C LEU A 480 -6.98 -6.93 -16.66
N PRO A 481 -6.20 -7.81 -17.29
CA PRO A 481 -4.80 -8.01 -16.95
C PRO A 481 -4.03 -6.70 -16.98
N GLN A 482 -3.17 -6.47 -15.99
CA GLN A 482 -2.34 -5.25 -15.95
C GLN A 482 -1.13 -5.32 -16.87
N GLU A 483 -0.77 -6.50 -17.33
CA GLU A 483 0.31 -6.68 -18.32
C GLU A 483 -0.19 -6.23 -19.69
N PRO A 484 0.55 -5.36 -20.41
CA PRO A 484 0.13 -4.82 -21.71
C PRO A 484 -0.29 -5.88 -22.72
N ALA A 485 0.44 -6.98 -22.81
CA ALA A 485 0.13 -8.08 -23.73
C ALA A 485 -1.16 -8.84 -23.34
N GLY A 486 -1.35 -9.13 -22.06
CA GLY A 486 -2.57 -9.79 -21.57
C GLY A 486 -3.80 -8.89 -21.68
N ARG A 487 -3.64 -7.58 -21.46
CA ARG A 487 -4.70 -6.58 -21.61
C ARG A 487 -5.15 -6.49 -23.08
N LEU A 488 -4.20 -6.43 -24.00
CA LEU A 488 -4.47 -6.41 -25.43
C LEU A 488 -5.23 -7.68 -25.87
N GLU A 489 -4.77 -8.88 -25.46
CA GLU A 489 -5.41 -10.15 -25.79
C GLU A 489 -6.85 -10.21 -25.25
N THR A 490 -7.07 -9.79 -24.01
CA THR A 490 -8.40 -9.80 -23.38
C THR A 490 -9.36 -8.84 -24.07
N ILE A 491 -8.92 -7.62 -24.41
CA ILE A 491 -9.71 -6.63 -25.12
C ILE A 491 -10.03 -7.12 -26.55
N GLN A 492 -9.08 -7.73 -27.25
CA GLN A 492 -9.32 -8.33 -28.55
C GLN A 492 -10.38 -9.44 -28.48
N ASN A 493 -10.33 -10.29 -27.46
CA ASN A 493 -11.34 -11.32 -27.23
C ASN A 493 -12.73 -10.72 -26.99
N TYR A 494 -12.84 -9.63 -26.21
CA TYR A 494 -14.12 -8.94 -25.99
C TYR A 494 -14.67 -8.27 -27.24
N ILE A 495 -13.81 -7.69 -28.08
CA ILE A 495 -14.21 -7.12 -29.37
C ILE A 495 -14.69 -8.25 -30.31
N GLN A 496 -13.99 -9.37 -30.38
CA GLN A 496 -14.38 -10.52 -31.21
C GLN A 496 -15.67 -11.19 -30.72
N ALA A 497 -15.91 -11.20 -29.42
CA ALA A 497 -17.14 -11.70 -28.81
C ALA A 497 -18.32 -10.72 -28.95
N GLY A 498 -18.10 -9.50 -29.43
CA GLY A 498 -19.13 -8.50 -29.62
C GLY A 498 -19.55 -7.77 -28.33
N PHE A 499 -18.82 -7.95 -27.22
CA PHE A 499 -19.08 -7.25 -25.95
C PHE A 499 -18.62 -5.78 -25.98
N LEU A 500 -17.61 -5.46 -26.80
CA LEU A 500 -17.05 -4.14 -26.93
C LEU A 500 -16.97 -3.71 -28.40
N SER A 501 -17.32 -2.48 -28.68
CA SER A 501 -17.00 -1.88 -29.98
C SER A 501 -15.48 -1.68 -30.14
N PRO A 502 -14.92 -1.69 -31.35
CA PRO A 502 -13.49 -1.43 -31.57
C PRO A 502 -13.04 -0.08 -30.99
N ARG A 503 -13.94 0.90 -30.89
CA ARG A 503 -13.71 2.23 -30.33
C ARG A 503 -13.59 2.18 -28.81
N GLN A 504 -14.51 1.49 -28.14
CA GLN A 504 -14.45 1.27 -26.70
C GLN A 504 -13.24 0.41 -26.29
N GLY A 505 -12.90 -0.60 -27.11
CA GLY A 505 -11.71 -1.43 -26.86
C GLY A 505 -10.41 -0.65 -26.92
N ARG A 506 -10.27 0.34 -27.83
CA ARG A 506 -9.10 1.21 -27.88
C ARG A 506 -8.96 2.08 -26.64
N ARG A 507 -10.04 2.66 -26.14
CA ARG A 507 -10.04 3.44 -24.87
C ARG A 507 -9.59 2.61 -23.67
N LEU A 508 -9.86 1.30 -23.65
CA LEU A 508 -9.45 0.42 -22.55
C LEU A 508 -7.98 -0.01 -22.64
N LEU A 509 -7.28 0.24 -23.76
CA LEU A 509 -5.87 -0.14 -23.91
C LEU A 509 -4.92 0.72 -23.08
N ASP A 510 -5.25 2.00 -22.86
CA ASP A 510 -4.53 2.91 -21.96
C ASP A 510 -3.00 2.92 -22.21
N PHE A 511 -2.59 3.07 -23.46
CA PHE A 511 -1.18 3.21 -23.83
C PHE A 511 -0.84 4.69 -24.04
N PRO A 512 0.17 5.23 -23.33
CA PRO A 512 0.53 6.65 -23.43
C PRO A 512 0.86 7.13 -24.85
N ASP A 513 1.45 6.26 -25.66
CA ASP A 513 1.79 6.58 -27.05
C ASP A 513 0.55 6.62 -27.98
N LEU A 514 -0.50 5.86 -27.66
CA LEU A 514 -1.77 5.86 -28.36
C LEU A 514 -2.61 7.09 -27.98
N GLU A 515 -2.52 7.59 -26.75
CA GLU A 515 -3.25 8.78 -26.30
C GLU A 515 -2.90 10.02 -27.12
N GLN A 516 -1.65 10.21 -27.54
CA GLN A 516 -1.25 11.34 -28.38
C GLN A 516 -1.89 11.25 -29.78
N ILE A 517 -2.00 10.05 -30.35
CA ILE A 517 -2.60 9.83 -31.67
C ILE A 517 -4.13 9.89 -31.58
N GLU A 518 -4.71 9.36 -30.48
CA GLU A 518 -6.15 9.33 -30.25
C GLU A 518 -6.72 10.67 -29.75
N SER A 519 -5.92 11.56 -29.17
CA SER A 519 -6.40 12.86 -28.67
C SER A 519 -7.05 13.71 -29.78
N LEU A 520 -6.53 13.64 -30.99
CA LEU A 520 -7.13 14.27 -32.16
C LEU A 520 -8.38 13.53 -32.65
N ALA A 521 -8.39 12.20 -32.61
CA ALA A 521 -9.52 11.37 -33.03
C ALA A 521 -10.70 11.41 -32.05
N ASN A 522 -10.40 11.54 -30.75
CA ASN A 522 -11.39 11.64 -29.70
C ASN A 522 -11.80 13.07 -29.36
N SER A 523 -11.11 14.08 -29.91
CA SER A 523 -11.42 15.50 -29.65
C SER A 523 -12.87 15.86 -29.97
N VAL A 524 -13.46 15.25 -30.99
CA VAL A 524 -14.87 15.49 -31.40
C VAL A 524 -15.82 14.94 -30.32
N GLU A 525 -15.55 13.76 -29.81
CA GLU A 525 -16.35 13.12 -28.76
C GLU A 525 -16.20 13.83 -27.41
N ASP A 526 -14.98 14.19 -27.06
CA ASP A 526 -14.68 14.95 -25.83
C ASP A 526 -15.36 16.36 -25.88
N TYR A 527 -15.38 16.98 -27.03
CA TYR A 527 -16.07 18.25 -27.24
C TYR A 527 -17.58 18.11 -27.07
N LEU A 528 -18.17 17.08 -27.67
CA LEU A 528 -19.62 16.81 -27.53
C LEU A 528 -20.00 16.47 -26.09
N HIS A 529 -19.18 15.67 -25.41
CA HIS A 529 -19.38 15.40 -23.96
C HIS A 529 -19.34 16.69 -23.15
N LYS A 530 -18.36 17.56 -23.41
CA LYS A 530 -18.24 18.86 -22.72
C LYS A 530 -19.47 19.76 -22.93
N ILE A 531 -20.02 19.80 -24.15
CA ILE A 531 -21.26 20.56 -24.42
C ILE A 531 -22.44 19.97 -23.67
N LEU A 532 -22.60 18.65 -23.73
CA LEU A 532 -23.72 17.96 -23.04
C LEU A 532 -23.60 18.05 -21.52
N GLU A 533 -22.38 17.96 -20.98
CA GLU A 533 -22.10 18.17 -19.56
C GLU A 533 -22.44 19.62 -19.14
N LYS A 534 -22.09 20.63 -19.93
CA LYS A 534 -22.47 22.01 -19.63
C LYS A 534 -23.98 22.19 -19.58
N ILE A 535 -24.73 21.61 -20.52
CA ILE A 535 -26.20 21.65 -20.49
C ILE A 535 -26.76 21.00 -19.24
N VAL A 536 -26.25 19.82 -18.91
CA VAL A 536 -26.73 19.01 -17.77
C VAL A 536 -26.27 19.60 -16.44
N ASP A 537 -25.06 20.08 -16.38
CA ASP A 537 -24.43 20.55 -15.16
C ASP A 537 -24.72 22.02 -14.87
N GLU A 538 -24.40 22.91 -15.80
CA GLU A 538 -24.48 24.35 -15.62
C GLU A 538 -25.82 24.94 -16.08
N GLY A 539 -26.56 24.20 -16.93
CA GLY A 539 -27.77 24.72 -17.58
C GLY A 539 -27.44 25.74 -18.68
N GLU A 540 -26.19 25.76 -19.15
CA GLU A 540 -25.77 26.61 -20.27
C GLU A 540 -26.01 25.87 -21.59
N TYR A 541 -26.89 26.43 -22.42
CA TYR A 541 -27.21 25.85 -23.72
C TYR A 541 -26.21 26.29 -24.79
N THR A 542 -25.54 25.32 -25.41
CA THR A 542 -24.67 25.52 -26.57
C THR A 542 -25.31 24.78 -27.77
N PRO A 543 -25.64 25.47 -28.88
CA PRO A 543 -26.24 24.81 -30.04
C PRO A 543 -25.23 23.94 -30.79
N PRO A 544 -25.68 22.82 -31.42
CA PRO A 544 -24.79 21.98 -32.21
C PRO A 544 -24.38 22.71 -33.51
N GLU A 545 -23.13 22.50 -33.95
CA GLU A 545 -22.62 23.09 -35.18
C GLU A 545 -22.74 22.12 -36.37
N PRO A 546 -22.87 22.64 -37.61
CA PRO A 546 -22.97 21.80 -38.82
C PRO A 546 -21.73 20.95 -39.09
N PHE A 547 -20.59 21.29 -38.47
CA PHE A 547 -19.32 20.59 -38.62
C PHE A 547 -19.08 19.51 -37.58
N ASP A 548 -19.97 19.38 -36.59
CA ASP A 548 -19.91 18.33 -35.59
C ASP A 548 -20.26 16.98 -36.22
N ASP A 549 -19.79 15.89 -35.60
CA ASP A 549 -20.28 14.54 -35.94
C ASP A 549 -21.72 14.39 -35.44
N LEU A 550 -22.68 14.78 -36.32
CA LEU A 550 -24.11 14.82 -35.98
C LEU A 550 -24.68 13.44 -35.61
N ASN A 551 -24.08 12.34 -36.09
CA ASN A 551 -24.54 11.00 -35.71
C ASN A 551 -24.15 10.68 -34.28
N LEU A 552 -22.90 10.95 -33.92
CA LEU A 552 -22.40 10.79 -32.58
C LEU A 552 -23.08 11.75 -31.60
N ALA A 553 -23.29 13.01 -32.02
CA ALA A 553 -24.00 13.99 -31.18
C ALA A 553 -25.44 13.57 -30.86
N ASN A 554 -26.14 12.97 -31.81
CA ASN A 554 -27.49 12.43 -31.55
C ASN A 554 -27.48 11.23 -30.62
N GLU A 555 -26.54 10.30 -30.81
CA GLU A 555 -26.38 9.12 -29.95
C GLU A 555 -26.07 9.51 -28.50
N LEU A 556 -25.07 10.34 -28.28
CA LEU A 556 -24.68 10.81 -26.95
C LEU A 556 -25.79 11.65 -26.29
N ALA A 557 -26.43 12.57 -27.04
CA ALA A 557 -27.50 13.37 -26.46
C ALA A 557 -28.70 12.53 -26.02
N LEU A 558 -29.04 11.45 -26.74
CA LEU A 558 -30.08 10.48 -26.32
C LEU A 558 -29.66 9.69 -25.07
N GLU A 559 -28.39 9.33 -24.97
CA GLU A 559 -27.85 8.68 -23.75
C GLU A 559 -27.96 9.60 -22.55
N TYR A 560 -27.47 10.86 -22.66
CA TYR A 560 -27.58 11.86 -21.59
C TYR A 560 -29.02 12.17 -21.21
N TYR A 561 -29.91 12.28 -22.20
CA TYR A 561 -31.34 12.50 -21.95
C TYR A 561 -31.98 11.32 -21.20
N SER A 562 -31.70 10.10 -21.62
CA SER A 562 -32.23 8.89 -21.01
C SER A 562 -31.71 8.72 -19.57
N GLN A 563 -30.43 8.96 -19.37
CA GLN A 563 -29.78 8.92 -18.05
C GLN A 563 -30.32 10.05 -17.15
N GLY A 564 -30.45 11.29 -17.67
CA GLY A 564 -30.99 12.41 -16.93
C GLY A 564 -32.44 12.18 -16.50
N LYS A 565 -33.25 11.58 -17.36
CA LYS A 565 -34.63 11.22 -17.03
C LYS A 565 -34.74 10.13 -15.97
N CYS A 566 -33.86 9.11 -16.01
CA CYS A 566 -33.78 8.08 -14.98
C CYS A 566 -33.32 8.65 -13.63
N ASN A 567 -32.44 9.63 -13.63
CA ASN A 567 -31.82 10.19 -12.43
C ASN A 567 -32.53 11.46 -11.92
N GLY A 568 -33.73 11.81 -12.45
CA GLY A 568 -34.55 12.93 -11.95
C GLY A 568 -33.95 14.32 -12.24
N LEU A 569 -33.29 14.50 -13.39
CA LEU A 569 -32.78 15.81 -13.83
C LEU A 569 -33.93 16.83 -13.95
N GLU A 570 -33.66 18.10 -13.65
CA GLU A 570 -34.61 19.21 -13.73
C GLU A 570 -35.23 19.31 -15.15
N GLU A 571 -36.55 19.53 -15.23
CA GLU A 571 -37.27 19.52 -16.51
C GLU A 571 -36.76 20.58 -17.50
N GLU A 572 -36.28 21.73 -16.99
CA GLU A 572 -35.68 22.78 -17.80
C GLU A 572 -34.44 22.30 -18.58
N LYS A 573 -33.58 21.52 -17.92
CA LYS A 573 -32.38 20.92 -18.51
C LYS A 573 -32.71 19.78 -19.47
N LEU A 574 -33.77 19.02 -19.15
CA LEU A 574 -34.28 17.99 -20.06
C LEU A 574 -34.86 18.63 -21.34
N GLU A 575 -35.48 19.81 -21.23
CA GLU A 575 -35.96 20.54 -22.39
C GLU A 575 -34.86 21.10 -23.26
N MET A 576 -33.72 21.56 -22.65
CA MET A 576 -32.53 21.95 -23.39
C MET A 576 -31.92 20.75 -24.14
N LEU A 577 -31.86 19.58 -23.55
CA LEU A 577 -31.40 18.36 -24.23
C LEU A 577 -32.32 17.95 -25.38
N ARG A 578 -33.67 18.04 -25.22
CA ARG A 578 -34.64 17.80 -26.30
C ARG A 578 -34.42 18.81 -27.45
N THR A 579 -34.18 20.07 -27.12
CA THR A 579 -33.90 21.13 -28.12
C THR A 579 -32.61 20.83 -28.87
N PHE A 580 -31.56 20.39 -28.17
CA PHE A 580 -30.29 19.97 -28.78
C PHE A 580 -30.50 18.81 -29.75
N ILE A 581 -31.19 17.73 -29.30
CA ILE A 581 -31.50 16.55 -30.14
C ILE A 581 -32.28 16.97 -31.38
N SER A 582 -33.29 17.84 -31.23
CA SER A 582 -34.11 18.30 -32.34
C SER A 582 -33.29 19.12 -33.38
N GLN A 583 -32.37 19.94 -32.90
CA GLN A 583 -31.47 20.71 -33.78
C GLN A 583 -30.47 19.82 -34.50
N VAL A 584 -29.89 18.82 -33.82
CA VAL A 584 -29.01 17.83 -34.44
C VAL A 584 -29.75 17.07 -35.53
N GLN A 585 -30.99 16.61 -35.30
CA GLN A 585 -31.80 15.92 -36.30
C GLN A 585 -32.12 16.81 -37.49
N LEU A 586 -32.41 18.09 -37.26
CA LEU A 586 -32.68 19.05 -38.31
C LEU A 586 -31.43 19.32 -39.18
N LEU A 587 -30.24 19.38 -38.58
CA LEU A 587 -28.97 19.49 -39.29
C LEU A 587 -28.67 18.23 -40.11
N GLN A 588 -28.96 17.02 -39.55
CA GLN A 588 -28.81 15.76 -40.28
C GLN A 588 -29.72 15.71 -41.51
N GLN A 589 -30.98 16.15 -41.39
CA GLN A 589 -31.92 16.21 -42.53
C GLN A 589 -31.45 17.17 -43.60
N LYS A 590 -30.87 18.32 -43.25
CA LYS A 590 -30.31 19.27 -44.19
C LYS A 590 -29.03 18.80 -44.89
N ALA A 591 -28.27 17.91 -44.26
CA ALA A 591 -27.06 17.32 -44.80
C ALA A 591 -27.33 16.17 -45.79
N LEU A 592 -28.53 15.60 -45.80
CA LEU A 592 -28.91 14.60 -46.79
C LEU A 592 -29.12 15.27 -48.16
N PRO A 593 -28.55 14.71 -49.25
CA PRO A 593 -28.83 15.21 -50.58
C PRO A 593 -30.32 15.11 -50.88
N PRO A 594 -30.92 16.10 -51.59
CA PRO A 594 -32.33 16.07 -51.91
C PRO A 594 -32.70 14.77 -52.62
N ALA A 595 -33.77 14.12 -52.14
CA ALA A 595 -34.27 12.88 -52.74
C ALA A 595 -34.43 13.10 -54.28
N PRO A 596 -34.01 12.16 -55.13
CA PRO A 596 -34.19 12.27 -56.55
C PRO A 596 -35.69 12.42 -56.83
N MET A 597 -36.08 13.52 -57.52
CA MET A 597 -37.46 13.75 -57.93
C MET A 597 -37.92 12.53 -58.71
N PRO A 598 -39.18 12.08 -58.55
CA PRO A 598 -39.74 11.00 -59.34
C PRO A 598 -39.75 11.45 -60.82
N MET A 599 -39.01 10.76 -61.68
CA MET A 599 -39.09 10.94 -63.11
C MET A 599 -40.50 10.61 -63.60
N ASP A 600 -41.10 11.61 -64.19
CA ASP A 600 -42.41 11.51 -64.89
C ASP A 600 -42.34 10.41 -65.96
N GLN A 601 -43.23 9.42 -65.89
CA GLN A 601 -43.35 8.36 -66.87
C GLN A 601 -43.96 8.92 -68.16
N GLY A 602 -43.13 9.33 -69.07
CA GLY A 602 -43.53 9.78 -70.44
C GLY A 602 -42.93 8.87 -71.53
N ALA A 603 -43.79 7.99 -72.06
CA ALA A 603 -43.78 7.32 -73.38
C ALA A 603 -42.68 6.33 -73.79
N PRO A 604 -43.05 5.20 -74.40
CA PRO A 604 -42.13 4.14 -74.76
C PRO A 604 -41.32 4.41 -75.99
N GLN A 605 -40.03 4.36 -75.92
CA GLN A 605 -39.14 4.33 -77.14
C GLN A 605 -38.56 2.94 -77.32
N ALA A 606 -38.55 2.57 -78.57
CA ALA A 606 -38.18 1.31 -79.21
C ALA A 606 -36.79 0.77 -78.81
N MET A 607 -36.72 -0.54 -78.81
CA MET A 607 -35.47 -1.31 -78.74
C MET A 607 -34.56 -1.06 -79.90
N PRO A 608 -33.25 -0.99 -79.75
CA PRO A 608 -32.30 -1.36 -80.77
C PRO A 608 -31.69 -2.74 -80.47
N GLU A 609 -31.54 -3.44 -81.51
CA GLU A 609 -31.05 -4.72 -81.92
C GLU A 609 -29.72 -5.14 -81.27
N GLN A 610 -29.61 -6.42 -80.97
CA GLN A 610 -28.41 -7.09 -80.46
C GLN A 610 -27.32 -7.17 -81.51
N ALA A 611 -26.07 -6.92 -81.16
CA ALA A 611 -24.87 -7.32 -81.87
C ALA A 611 -24.01 -8.25 -81.02
N PRO A 612 -23.29 -9.19 -81.62
CA PRO A 612 -22.88 -10.44 -80.97
C PRO A 612 -21.57 -10.33 -80.17
N VAL A 613 -21.50 -11.22 -79.20
CA VAL A 613 -20.35 -11.47 -78.31
C VAL A 613 -19.18 -12.01 -79.14
N SER A 614 -17.99 -11.47 -78.95
CA SER A 614 -16.74 -12.18 -79.27
C SER A 614 -15.75 -12.11 -78.12
N ASP A 615 -15.28 -13.27 -77.77
CA ASP A 615 -14.28 -13.68 -76.83
C ASP A 615 -13.07 -12.72 -76.68
N LEU A 616 -12.65 -12.52 -75.44
CA LEU A 616 -11.24 -12.31 -75.10
C LEU A 616 -11.01 -12.63 -73.62
N ILE A 617 -10.52 -13.83 -73.42
CA ILE A 617 -9.86 -14.27 -72.19
C ILE A 617 -8.38 -13.91 -72.30
N PRO A 618 -7.75 -13.26 -71.37
CA PRO A 618 -6.31 -13.30 -71.23
C PRO A 618 -5.89 -14.32 -70.15
N ASN A 619 -5.12 -15.22 -70.58
CA ASN A 619 -4.33 -16.23 -69.89
C ASN A 619 -3.35 -15.60 -68.90
N ILE A 620 -3.28 -16.08 -67.69
CA ILE A 620 -2.20 -15.81 -66.76
C ILE A 620 -1.43 -17.09 -66.51
N PRO A 621 -0.11 -17.14 -66.77
CA PRO A 621 0.69 -18.33 -66.47
C PRO A 621 1.07 -18.39 -65.00
N GLY A 622 1.06 -19.65 -64.46
CA GLY A 622 1.49 -19.98 -63.13
C GLY A 622 2.99 -19.85 -62.90
N VAL A 623 3.35 -19.69 -61.65
CA VAL A 623 4.69 -19.97 -61.13
C VAL A 623 4.53 -20.81 -59.86
N ALA A 624 5.39 -21.78 -59.80
CA ALA A 624 5.54 -22.85 -58.85
C ALA A 624 5.82 -22.39 -57.41
#